data_5d024b6ac04e4c45214108152f03792d
#
_entry.id   5d024b6ac04e4c45214108152f03792d
#
_cell.length_a   1.000
_cell.length_b   1.000
_cell.length_c   1.000
_cell.angle_alpha   90.00
_cell.angle_beta   90.00
_cell.angle_gamma   90.00
#
_symmetry.space_group_name_H-M   'P 1'
#
loop_
_entity.id
_entity.type
_entity.pdbx_description
1 polymer ?
#
loop_
_entity_poly.entity_id
_entity_poly.type
_entity_poly.pdbx_seq_one_letter_code
_entity_poly.pdbx_strand_id
1 'polypeptide(L)'
;MSDQRPIPLRFTSTLVLAIVFLTAPAWADFKAGVDAGNRAAMFTGPVVRVLEGDTFEVLHNDHPEHIRLNGIDCPEKGQPFGLFAEHTAADLVFGKQVTLLTHGLDEHGRTIGDVILPDGMNLNQELVRRGLCWWYRKYAPGDTVLEGLENKAREAGKGVWADPQSVPPWEWGKQRK
;
A
#
# COMPACT_ATOMS: atom_id res chain seq x y z
N MET A 1 68.41 49.39 44.49
CA MET A 1 68.41 48.20 43.58
C MET A 1 67.38 47.23 44.15
N SER A 2 66.16 47.28 43.68
CA SER A 2 64.96 46.51 44.08
C SER A 2 64.71 45.38 43.08
N ASP A 3 64.89 44.19 43.56
CA ASP A 3 64.62 42.95 42.79
C ASP A 3 63.08 42.68 42.79
N GLN A 4 62.47 42.89 41.68
CA GLN A 4 61.04 42.55 41.44
C GLN A 4 60.95 41.24 40.65
N ARG A 5 60.66 40.16 41.31
CA ARG A 5 60.37 38.90 40.66
C ARG A 5 58.89 38.83 40.22
N PRO A 6 58.58 38.40 39.01
CA PRO A 6 57.17 38.30 38.55
C PRO A 6 56.50 37.04 39.19
N ILE A 7 55.24 37.25 39.57
CA ILE A 7 54.32 36.23 40.11
C ILE A 7 53.80 35.37 38.96
N PRO A 8 53.84 34.03 39.00
CA PRO A 8 53.26 33.22 37.92
C PRO A 8 51.74 33.18 38.02
N LEU A 9 51.07 33.60 36.94
CA LEU A 9 49.63 33.49 36.75
C LEU A 9 49.26 32.01 36.56
N ARG A 10 48.57 31.44 37.56
CA ARG A 10 47.98 30.10 37.44
C ARG A 10 46.67 30.19 36.68
N PHE A 11 46.67 29.75 35.43
CA PHE A 11 45.42 29.49 34.69
C PHE A 11 44.80 28.19 35.19
N THR A 12 43.70 28.28 35.93
CA THR A 12 42.82 27.15 36.22
C THR A 12 41.93 26.93 35.03
N SER A 13 42.23 25.94 34.20
CA SER A 13 41.40 25.51 33.07
C SER A 13 40.16 24.79 33.62
N THR A 14 39.07 25.49 33.70
CA THR A 14 37.77 24.89 34.02
C THR A 14 37.25 24.18 32.76
N LEU A 15 37.37 22.84 32.75
CA LEU A 15 36.81 22.01 31.70
C LEU A 15 35.27 22.02 31.82
N VAL A 16 34.61 22.82 30.99
CA VAL A 16 33.15 22.79 30.87
C VAL A 16 32.77 21.58 29.99
N LEU A 17 32.36 20.51 30.64
CA LEU A 17 31.79 19.34 29.95
C LEU A 17 30.39 19.71 29.40
N ALA A 18 30.32 20.10 28.14
CA ALA A 18 29.06 20.31 27.46
C ALA A 18 28.40 18.93 27.23
N ILE A 19 27.40 18.59 28.03
CA ILE A 19 26.52 17.45 27.82
C ILE A 19 25.58 17.82 26.69
N VAL A 20 25.87 17.37 25.48
CA VAL A 20 24.98 17.45 24.35
C VAL A 20 23.88 16.42 24.57
N PHE A 21 22.71 16.84 25.03
CA PHE A 21 21.50 16.02 24.98
C PHE A 21 21.14 15.84 23.51
N LEU A 22 21.50 14.69 22.92
CA LEU A 22 20.96 14.27 21.63
C LEU A 22 19.49 13.93 21.88
N THR A 23 18.59 14.88 21.66
CA THR A 23 17.15 14.60 21.64
C THR A 23 16.88 13.79 20.37
N ALA A 24 16.49 12.53 20.53
CA ALA A 24 16.02 11.73 19.40
C ALA A 24 14.86 12.45 18.71
N PRO A 25 14.82 12.48 17.36
CA PRO A 25 13.74 13.13 16.66
C PRO A 25 12.41 12.43 16.97
N ALA A 26 11.34 13.23 17.13
CA ALA A 26 10.00 12.80 17.58
C ALA A 26 9.37 11.65 16.76
N TRP A 27 9.93 11.29 15.61
CA TRP A 27 9.51 10.12 14.84
C TRP A 27 10.03 8.78 15.39
N ALA A 28 11.04 8.80 16.27
CA ALA A 28 11.59 7.59 16.89
C ALA A 28 10.62 6.99 17.92
N ASP A 29 9.82 7.81 18.58
CA ASP A 29 8.83 7.37 19.59
C ASP A 29 7.53 6.83 18.94
N PHE A 30 7.28 7.16 17.67
CA PHE A 30 6.14 6.62 16.92
C PHE A 30 6.28 5.10 16.62
N LYS A 31 7.49 4.56 16.67
CA LYS A 31 7.74 3.11 16.44
C LYS A 31 7.47 2.21 17.65
N ALA A 32 7.34 2.75 18.85
CA ALA A 32 7.27 1.96 20.08
C ALA A 32 5.85 1.70 20.62
N GLY A 33 4.81 2.26 20.01
CA GLY A 33 3.45 2.28 20.55
C GLY A 33 2.38 1.53 19.76
N VAL A 34 2.74 0.64 18.81
CA VAL A 34 1.73 -0.12 18.04
C VAL A 34 1.69 -1.56 18.58
N ASP A 35 0.60 -1.88 19.26
CA ASP A 35 0.33 -3.18 19.85
C ASP A 35 0.60 -4.36 18.89
N ALA A 36 1.32 -5.37 19.37
CA ALA A 36 1.72 -6.57 18.64
C ALA A 36 0.53 -7.52 18.28
N GLY A 37 -0.71 -7.12 18.58
CA GLY A 37 -1.90 -7.96 18.43
C GLY A 37 -2.72 -7.73 17.15
N ASN A 38 -2.53 -6.64 16.42
CA ASN A 38 -3.31 -6.34 15.20
C ASN A 38 -2.52 -5.50 14.19
N ARG A 39 -1.26 -5.83 13.96
CA ARG A 39 -0.53 -5.22 12.85
C ARG A 39 -0.97 -5.91 11.57
N ALA A 40 -1.64 -5.17 10.70
CA ALA A 40 -1.54 -5.45 9.28
C ALA A 40 -0.05 -5.60 8.96
N ALA A 41 0.40 -6.81 8.63
CA ALA A 41 1.79 -7.00 8.25
C ALA A 41 2.04 -6.18 6.98
N MET A 42 3.23 -5.58 6.88
CA MET A 42 3.59 -4.75 5.73
C MET A 42 4.91 -5.26 5.16
N PHE A 43 4.98 -5.40 3.86
CA PHE A 43 6.24 -5.67 3.16
C PHE A 43 6.32 -4.92 1.84
N THR A 44 7.52 -4.87 1.27
CA THR A 44 7.79 -4.22 0.00
C THR A 44 8.48 -5.21 -0.93
N GLY A 45 8.05 -5.24 -2.19
CA GLY A 45 8.65 -6.10 -3.20
C GLY A 45 8.28 -5.68 -4.62
N PRO A 46 9.03 -6.13 -5.65
CA PRO A 46 8.67 -5.90 -7.03
C PRO A 46 7.50 -6.79 -7.44
N VAL A 47 6.58 -6.24 -8.24
CA VAL A 47 5.55 -7.04 -8.91
C VAL A 47 6.20 -7.80 -10.06
N VAL A 48 6.18 -9.13 -9.99
CA VAL A 48 6.84 -10.00 -10.96
C VAL A 48 5.88 -10.61 -11.98
N ARG A 49 4.57 -10.60 -11.67
CA ARG A 49 3.55 -11.13 -12.57
C ARG A 49 2.19 -10.48 -12.28
N VAL A 50 1.41 -10.21 -13.31
CA VAL A 50 -0.01 -9.83 -13.21
C VAL A 50 -0.82 -10.97 -13.79
N LEU A 51 -1.81 -11.44 -13.05
CA LEU A 51 -2.66 -12.57 -13.40
C LEU A 51 -4.04 -12.12 -13.85
N GLU A 52 -4.59 -11.15 -13.13
CA GLU A 52 -5.89 -10.51 -13.36
C GLU A 52 -5.84 -9.06 -12.86
N GLY A 53 -6.85 -8.27 -13.10
CA GLY A 53 -6.87 -6.86 -12.70
C GLY A 53 -6.64 -6.64 -11.19
N ASP A 54 -6.99 -7.62 -10.36
CA ASP A 54 -6.86 -7.56 -8.89
C ASP A 54 -6.02 -8.69 -8.29
N THR A 55 -5.33 -9.46 -9.13
CA THR A 55 -4.53 -10.60 -8.68
C THR A 55 -3.16 -10.58 -9.36
N PHE A 56 -2.08 -10.59 -8.56
CA PHE A 56 -0.70 -10.60 -9.06
C PHE A 56 0.28 -11.22 -8.07
N GLU A 57 1.53 -11.36 -8.50
CA GLU A 57 2.63 -11.90 -7.69
C GLU A 57 3.62 -10.78 -7.36
N VAL A 58 3.93 -10.66 -6.06
CA VAL A 58 4.97 -9.77 -5.53
C VAL A 58 6.09 -10.62 -4.97
N LEU A 59 7.33 -10.31 -5.31
CA LEU A 59 8.47 -11.02 -4.76
C LEU A 59 8.71 -10.57 -3.32
N HIS A 60 8.61 -11.53 -2.38
CA HIS A 60 8.85 -11.32 -0.97
C HIS A 60 9.83 -12.39 -0.45
N ASN A 61 10.98 -11.97 0.11
CA ASN A 61 12.03 -12.88 0.57
C ASN A 61 12.45 -13.91 -0.50
N ASP A 62 12.64 -13.45 -1.75
CA ASP A 62 13.01 -14.26 -2.91
C ASP A 62 11.94 -15.31 -3.35
N HIS A 63 10.73 -15.23 -2.82
CA HIS A 63 9.61 -16.06 -3.22
C HIS A 63 8.45 -15.23 -3.76
N PRO A 64 7.80 -15.64 -4.90
CA PRO A 64 6.60 -14.97 -5.38
C PRO A 64 5.44 -15.27 -4.43
N GLU A 65 4.81 -14.20 -3.94
CA GLU A 65 3.64 -14.25 -3.09
C GLU A 65 2.41 -13.83 -3.90
N HIS A 66 1.36 -14.65 -3.87
CA HIS A 66 0.11 -14.37 -4.57
C HIS A 66 -0.70 -13.34 -3.79
N ILE A 67 -0.99 -12.22 -4.43
CA ILE A 67 -1.71 -11.10 -3.84
C ILE A 67 -3.10 -11.00 -4.45
N ARG A 68 -4.11 -10.86 -3.61
CA ARG A 68 -5.48 -10.50 -3.95
C ARG A 68 -5.80 -9.13 -3.39
N LEU A 69 -6.15 -8.18 -4.25
CA LEU A 69 -6.49 -6.82 -3.81
C LEU A 69 -7.70 -6.82 -2.89
N ASN A 70 -7.56 -6.15 -1.75
CA ASN A 70 -8.58 -6.04 -0.73
C ASN A 70 -9.76 -5.18 -1.21
N GLY A 71 -10.98 -5.59 -0.88
CA GLY A 71 -12.18 -4.77 -1.01
C GLY A 71 -12.67 -4.49 -2.43
N ILE A 72 -12.02 -5.02 -3.45
CA ILE A 72 -12.41 -4.87 -4.85
C ILE A 72 -12.52 -6.20 -5.57
N ASP A 73 -13.23 -6.21 -6.70
CA ASP A 73 -13.35 -7.37 -7.58
C ASP A 73 -13.35 -6.89 -9.04
N CYS A 74 -12.39 -7.36 -9.81
CA CYS A 74 -12.21 -7.00 -11.20
C CYS A 74 -12.80 -8.07 -12.11
N PRO A 75 -13.18 -7.72 -13.36
CA PRO A 75 -13.70 -8.71 -14.31
C PRO A 75 -12.71 -9.86 -14.51
N GLU A 76 -13.24 -11.09 -14.48
CA GLU A 76 -12.47 -12.31 -14.68
C GLU A 76 -11.97 -12.45 -16.13
N LYS A 77 -10.99 -13.32 -16.34
CA LYS A 77 -10.58 -13.74 -17.70
C LYS A 77 -11.78 -14.26 -18.48
N GLY A 78 -11.99 -13.71 -19.69
CA GLY A 78 -13.13 -14.05 -20.54
C GLY A 78 -14.41 -13.29 -20.21
N GLN A 79 -14.44 -12.49 -19.16
CA GLN A 79 -15.50 -11.51 -18.92
C GLN A 79 -15.22 -10.23 -19.73
N PRO A 80 -16.26 -9.52 -20.24
CA PRO A 80 -16.07 -8.20 -20.82
C PRO A 80 -15.26 -7.30 -19.87
N PHE A 81 -14.32 -6.53 -20.42
CA PHE A 81 -13.34 -5.70 -19.70
C PHE A 81 -12.26 -6.44 -18.90
N GLY A 82 -12.27 -7.77 -18.77
CA GLY A 82 -11.28 -8.53 -17.99
C GLY A 82 -9.84 -8.29 -18.46
N LEU A 83 -9.57 -8.47 -19.75
CA LEU A 83 -8.25 -8.20 -20.33
C LEU A 83 -7.85 -6.72 -20.22
N PHE A 84 -8.81 -5.81 -20.31
CA PHE A 84 -8.53 -4.38 -20.18
C PHE A 84 -8.14 -4.01 -18.74
N ALA A 85 -8.81 -4.59 -17.75
CA ALA A 85 -8.47 -4.43 -16.34
C ALA A 85 -7.08 -5.03 -16.02
N GLU A 86 -6.79 -6.25 -16.52
CA GLU A 86 -5.49 -6.92 -16.37
C GLU A 86 -4.36 -6.07 -16.98
N HIS A 87 -4.50 -5.63 -18.23
CA HIS A 87 -3.47 -4.82 -18.89
C HIS A 87 -3.25 -3.47 -18.19
N THR A 88 -4.35 -2.80 -17.78
CA THR A 88 -4.22 -1.53 -17.06
C THR A 88 -3.54 -1.71 -15.69
N ALA A 89 -3.89 -2.77 -14.96
CA ALA A 89 -3.19 -3.09 -13.71
C ALA A 89 -1.70 -3.36 -13.97
N ALA A 90 -1.38 -4.13 -15.03
CA ALA A 90 0.01 -4.41 -15.42
C ALA A 90 0.79 -3.12 -15.73
N ASP A 91 0.23 -2.21 -16.52
CA ASP A 91 0.86 -0.91 -16.83
C ASP A 91 1.15 -0.08 -15.57
N LEU A 92 0.29 -0.21 -14.58
CA LEU A 92 0.45 0.51 -13.31
C LEU A 92 1.52 -0.09 -12.41
N VAL A 93 1.67 -1.43 -12.35
CA VAL A 93 2.47 -2.08 -11.30
C VAL A 93 3.58 -2.99 -11.77
N PHE A 94 3.53 -3.56 -12.99
CA PHE A 94 4.51 -4.57 -13.41
C PHE A 94 5.95 -4.05 -13.35
N GLY A 95 6.82 -4.81 -12.70
CA GLY A 95 8.23 -4.47 -12.49
C GLY A 95 8.48 -3.37 -11.46
N LYS A 96 7.44 -2.76 -10.87
CA LYS A 96 7.60 -1.71 -9.85
C LYS A 96 7.72 -2.32 -8.46
N GLN A 97 8.49 -1.64 -7.61
CA GLN A 97 8.48 -1.86 -6.16
C GLN A 97 7.18 -1.32 -5.60
N VAL A 98 6.41 -2.16 -4.93
CA VAL A 98 5.17 -1.75 -4.26
C VAL A 98 5.25 -2.04 -2.77
N THR A 99 4.49 -1.29 -1.99
CA THR A 99 4.27 -1.58 -0.57
C THR A 99 2.93 -2.27 -0.42
N LEU A 100 2.94 -3.45 0.19
CA LEU A 100 1.75 -4.22 0.50
C LEU A 100 1.36 -4.03 1.97
N LEU A 101 0.11 -3.61 2.22
CA LEU A 101 -0.52 -3.59 3.54
C LEU A 101 -1.43 -4.81 3.63
N THR A 102 -1.03 -5.85 4.40
CA THR A 102 -1.72 -7.13 4.38
C THR A 102 -2.87 -7.17 5.37
N HIS A 103 -3.94 -7.87 5.01
CA HIS A 103 -5.15 -8.08 5.82
C HIS A 103 -5.38 -9.56 6.17
N GLY A 104 -4.40 -10.42 5.92
CA GLY A 104 -4.48 -11.86 6.14
C GLY A 104 -4.53 -12.66 4.85
N LEU A 105 -4.97 -13.91 4.93
CA LEU A 105 -5.08 -14.82 3.78
C LEU A 105 -6.55 -15.06 3.43
N ASP A 106 -6.81 -15.31 2.16
CA ASP A 106 -8.11 -15.82 1.73
C ASP A 106 -8.17 -17.36 1.83
N GLU A 107 -9.33 -17.93 1.50
CA GLU A 107 -9.58 -19.38 1.53
C GLU A 107 -8.72 -20.18 0.53
N HIS A 108 -8.08 -19.50 -0.42
CA HIS A 108 -7.18 -20.09 -1.41
C HIS A 108 -5.69 -19.89 -1.04
N GLY A 109 -5.40 -19.30 0.12
CA GLY A 109 -4.05 -19.02 0.59
C GLY A 109 -3.37 -17.82 -0.05
N ARG A 110 -4.12 -16.95 -0.76
CA ARG A 110 -3.58 -15.71 -1.31
C ARG A 110 -3.55 -14.64 -0.23
N THR A 111 -2.52 -13.80 -0.21
CA THR A 111 -2.44 -12.66 0.68
C THR A 111 -3.41 -11.56 0.23
N ILE A 112 -4.36 -11.22 1.09
CA ILE A 112 -5.27 -10.09 0.89
C ILE A 112 -4.54 -8.81 1.29
N GLY A 113 -4.57 -7.76 0.44
CA GLY A 113 -3.90 -6.52 0.80
C GLY A 113 -4.28 -5.30 -0.02
N ASP A 114 -3.87 -4.15 0.52
CA ASP A 114 -3.84 -2.88 -0.21
C ASP A 114 -2.44 -2.67 -0.76
N VAL A 115 -2.37 -2.26 -2.02
CA VAL A 115 -1.10 -2.03 -2.72
C VAL A 115 -0.87 -0.56 -2.92
N ILE A 116 0.25 -0.08 -2.38
CA ILE A 116 0.68 1.31 -2.49
C ILE A 116 1.87 1.38 -3.45
N LEU A 117 1.73 2.19 -4.49
CA LEU A 117 2.76 2.46 -5.48
C LEU A 117 3.84 3.40 -4.90
N PRO A 118 5.02 3.51 -5.56
CA PRO A 118 6.10 4.38 -5.09
C PRO A 118 5.74 5.87 -5.00
N ASP A 119 4.75 6.32 -5.76
CA ASP A 119 4.22 7.69 -5.74
C ASP A 119 3.13 7.91 -4.67
N GLY A 120 2.83 6.89 -3.85
CA GLY A 120 1.81 6.93 -2.81
C GLY A 120 0.39 6.58 -3.29
N MET A 121 0.19 6.27 -4.58
CA MET A 121 -1.11 5.88 -5.11
C MET A 121 -1.54 4.53 -4.55
N ASN A 122 -2.78 4.44 -4.03
CA ASN A 122 -3.40 3.17 -3.69
C ASN A 122 -4.01 2.55 -4.95
N LEU A 123 -3.46 1.40 -5.37
CA LEU A 123 -3.89 0.70 -6.59
C LEU A 123 -5.35 0.26 -6.53
N ASN A 124 -5.80 -0.27 -5.37
CA ASN A 124 -7.18 -0.75 -5.19
C ASN A 124 -8.16 0.38 -5.50
N GLN A 125 -7.91 1.56 -4.94
CA GLN A 125 -8.74 2.75 -5.17
C GLN A 125 -8.66 3.25 -6.61
N GLU A 126 -7.46 3.22 -7.21
CA GLU A 126 -7.24 3.69 -8.57
C GLU A 126 -8.01 2.85 -9.61
N LEU A 127 -8.03 1.53 -9.44
CA LEU A 127 -8.77 0.62 -10.32
C LEU A 127 -10.29 0.87 -10.25
N VAL A 128 -10.85 1.10 -9.06
CA VAL A 128 -12.25 1.48 -8.89
C VAL A 128 -12.52 2.87 -9.47
N ARG A 129 -11.64 3.85 -9.23
CA ARG A 129 -11.74 5.21 -9.76
C ARG A 129 -11.78 5.25 -11.29
N ARG A 130 -11.06 4.33 -11.94
CA ARG A 130 -11.07 4.16 -13.41
C ARG A 130 -12.29 3.41 -13.92
N GLY A 131 -13.10 2.81 -13.04
CA GLY A 131 -14.23 1.95 -13.41
C GLY A 131 -13.78 0.61 -13.97
N LEU A 132 -12.62 0.10 -13.54
CA LEU A 132 -12.09 -1.19 -14.02
C LEU A 132 -12.52 -2.34 -13.14
N CYS A 133 -12.78 -2.07 -11.86
CA CYS A 133 -13.18 -3.04 -10.86
C CYS A 133 -14.35 -2.50 -10.05
N TRP A 134 -15.16 -3.40 -9.48
CA TRP A 134 -16.23 -3.07 -8.55
C TRP A 134 -15.71 -2.98 -7.12
N TRP A 135 -16.31 -2.14 -6.30
CA TRP A 135 -16.22 -2.25 -4.87
C TRP A 135 -16.93 -3.53 -4.40
N TYR A 136 -16.19 -4.43 -3.75
CA TYR A 136 -16.76 -5.69 -3.26
C TYR A 136 -17.24 -5.54 -1.83
N ARG A 137 -18.47 -5.07 -1.67
CA ARG A 137 -19.12 -4.75 -0.39
C ARG A 137 -19.09 -5.88 0.63
N LYS A 138 -19.07 -7.13 0.18
CA LYS A 138 -19.03 -8.30 1.06
C LYS A 138 -17.74 -8.35 1.88
N TYR A 139 -16.61 -7.96 1.30
CA TYR A 139 -15.29 -8.03 1.94
C TYR A 139 -14.78 -6.67 2.44
N ALA A 140 -15.38 -5.58 2.02
CA ALA A 140 -15.10 -4.24 2.52
C ALA A 140 -16.40 -3.48 2.86
N PRO A 141 -17.21 -3.99 3.81
CA PRO A 141 -18.47 -3.33 4.16
C PRO A 141 -18.19 -1.95 4.79
N GLY A 142 -18.92 -0.93 4.31
CA GLY A 142 -18.81 0.42 4.85
C GLY A 142 -17.56 1.20 4.42
N ASP A 143 -16.82 0.74 3.43
CA ASP A 143 -15.72 1.51 2.84
C ASP A 143 -16.29 2.68 2.01
N THR A 144 -16.40 3.85 2.64
CA THR A 144 -16.95 5.06 2.03
C THR A 144 -16.05 5.64 0.94
N VAL A 145 -14.75 5.30 0.94
CA VAL A 145 -13.81 5.74 -0.11
C VAL A 145 -14.07 4.95 -1.39
N LEU A 146 -14.08 3.62 -1.33
CA LEU A 146 -14.40 2.78 -2.49
C LEU A 146 -15.81 3.05 -3.01
N GLU A 147 -16.80 3.24 -2.12
CA GLU A 147 -18.15 3.61 -2.51
C GLU A 147 -18.19 4.92 -3.30
N GLY A 148 -17.53 5.96 -2.80
CA GLY A 148 -17.48 7.26 -3.47
C GLY A 148 -16.76 7.21 -4.82
N LEU A 149 -15.70 6.40 -4.94
CA LEU A 149 -14.98 6.21 -6.19
C LEU A 149 -15.82 5.44 -7.22
N GLU A 150 -16.49 4.37 -6.81
CA GLU A 150 -17.39 3.60 -7.67
C GLU A 150 -18.53 4.46 -8.19
N ASN A 151 -19.20 5.24 -7.32
CA ASN A 151 -20.29 6.12 -7.70
C ASN A 151 -19.85 7.13 -8.77
N LYS A 152 -18.70 7.78 -8.58
CA LYS A 152 -18.14 8.73 -9.55
C LYS A 152 -17.77 8.05 -10.88
N ALA A 153 -17.23 6.85 -10.85
CA ALA A 153 -16.90 6.10 -12.05
C ALA A 153 -18.17 5.72 -12.82
N ARG A 154 -19.23 5.30 -12.12
CA ARG A 154 -20.53 4.95 -12.65
C ARG A 154 -21.23 6.16 -13.28
N GLU A 155 -21.30 7.27 -12.59
CA GLU A 155 -21.86 8.54 -13.09
C GLU A 155 -21.17 9.02 -14.36
N ALA A 156 -19.85 8.82 -14.45
CA ALA A 156 -19.05 9.19 -15.61
C ALA A 156 -19.02 8.13 -16.73
N GLY A 157 -19.72 7.00 -16.58
CA GLY A 157 -19.74 5.92 -17.57
C GLY A 157 -18.36 5.34 -17.89
N LYS A 158 -17.46 5.24 -16.88
CA LYS A 158 -16.09 4.78 -17.09
C LYS A 158 -15.97 3.26 -17.05
N GLY A 159 -15.11 2.71 -17.90
CA GLY A 159 -14.76 1.30 -17.89
C GLY A 159 -15.98 0.39 -17.97
N VAL A 160 -16.17 -0.48 -16.99
CA VAL A 160 -17.31 -1.41 -16.92
C VAL A 160 -18.67 -0.70 -16.87
N TRP A 161 -18.72 0.55 -16.43
CA TRP A 161 -19.93 1.36 -16.33
C TRP A 161 -20.36 2.00 -17.66
N ALA A 162 -19.54 1.86 -18.71
CA ALA A 162 -19.93 2.25 -20.07
C ALA A 162 -20.99 1.30 -20.67
N ASP A 163 -21.05 0.07 -20.16
CA ASP A 163 -22.07 -0.92 -20.54
C ASP A 163 -23.14 -1.01 -19.43
N PRO A 164 -24.39 -0.60 -19.69
CA PRO A 164 -25.50 -0.72 -18.74
C PRO A 164 -25.81 -2.17 -18.34
N GLN A 165 -25.38 -3.15 -19.12
CA GLN A 165 -25.58 -4.58 -18.86
C GLN A 165 -24.36 -5.23 -18.19
N SER A 166 -23.37 -4.43 -17.78
CA SER A 166 -22.17 -4.94 -17.13
C SER A 166 -22.52 -5.67 -15.83
N VAL A 167 -22.08 -6.93 -15.74
CA VAL A 167 -22.35 -7.83 -14.61
C VAL A 167 -21.11 -7.88 -13.73
N PRO A 168 -21.24 -7.78 -12.40
CA PRO A 168 -20.08 -7.92 -11.52
C PRO A 168 -19.53 -9.36 -11.52
N PRO A 169 -18.21 -9.56 -11.22
CA PRO A 169 -17.56 -10.88 -11.32
C PRO A 169 -18.24 -11.96 -10.47
N TRP A 170 -18.67 -11.63 -9.25
CA TRP A 170 -19.37 -12.58 -8.37
C TRP A 170 -20.72 -13.06 -8.87
N GLU A 171 -21.31 -12.39 -9.86
CA GLU A 171 -22.53 -12.83 -10.56
C GLU A 171 -22.18 -13.53 -11.88
N TRP A 172 -21.16 -13.05 -12.60
CA TRP A 172 -20.66 -13.66 -13.83
C TRP A 172 -20.26 -15.13 -13.64
N GLY A 173 -19.52 -15.44 -12.56
CA GLY A 173 -19.13 -16.80 -12.24
C GLY A 173 -20.30 -17.76 -11.95
N LYS A 174 -21.48 -17.24 -11.53
CA LYS A 174 -22.69 -18.06 -11.32
C LYS A 174 -23.40 -18.43 -12.61
N GLN A 175 -23.31 -17.58 -13.64
CA GLN A 175 -23.98 -17.82 -14.94
C GLN A 175 -23.26 -18.87 -15.79
N ARG A 176 -22.04 -19.27 -15.42
CA ARG A 176 -21.19 -20.23 -16.15
C ARG A 176 -21.15 -21.64 -15.53
N LYS A 177 -21.87 -21.86 -14.44
CA LYS A 177 -22.08 -23.17 -13.80
C LYS A 177 -23.40 -23.76 -14.27
#